data_919cc8b85b839023dfc50723f11dc0e1
#
_entry.id   919cc8b85b839023dfc50723f11dc0e1
#
_cell.length_a   1.000
_cell.length_b   1.000
_cell.length_c   1.000
_cell.angle_alpha   90.00
_cell.angle_beta   90.00
_cell.angle_gamma   90.00
#
_symmetry.space_group_name_H-M   'P 1'
#
loop_
_entity.id
_entity.type
_entity.pdbx_description
1 polymer ?
#
loop_
_entity_poly.entity_id
_entity_poly.type
_entity_poly.pdbx_seq_one_letter_code
_entity_poly.pdbx_strand_id
1 'polypeptide(L)'
;DTELAQVVAATCDLDPQRALAKIHRELASLRIALRSHARSPRAQEVTGQDLTVVGGALADAAPSMRHVFDFLLDGPRPAHRLADTGAAAVRNRRADPLERVVHALEKVGSEAIVVDITTDEARQVGMHVVKALIPQAVPLSFSQHARYLATPRLYEAPRAMGLTVHDEADINPVRQPFA
;
A
#
# COMPACT_ATOMS: atom_id res chain seq x y z
N ASP A 1 -22.66 -3.97 -4.72
CA ASP A 1 -22.68 -2.84 -5.65
C ASP A 1 -22.47 -3.36 -7.07
N THR A 2 -23.27 -2.93 -8.00
CA THR A 2 -23.22 -3.39 -9.39
C THR A 2 -22.08 -2.73 -10.19
N GLU A 3 -21.60 -1.58 -9.75
CA GLU A 3 -20.52 -0.84 -10.42
C GLU A 3 -19.14 -1.19 -9.84
N LEU A 4 -19.05 -1.32 -8.52
CA LEU A 4 -17.80 -1.61 -7.81
C LEU A 4 -18.02 -2.80 -6.87
N ALA A 5 -17.56 -3.99 -7.25
CA ALA A 5 -17.72 -5.20 -6.44
C ALA A 5 -16.81 -5.17 -5.20
N GLN A 6 -15.58 -4.68 -5.35
CA GLN A 6 -14.59 -4.55 -4.30
C GLN A 6 -13.75 -3.29 -4.47
N VAL A 7 -13.17 -2.84 -3.38
CA VAL A 7 -12.10 -1.83 -3.36
C VAL A 7 -11.08 -2.30 -2.35
N VAL A 8 -9.82 -2.32 -2.73
CA VAL A 8 -8.71 -2.77 -1.91
C VAL A 8 -7.78 -1.59 -1.64
N ALA A 9 -7.40 -1.41 -0.38
CA ALA A 9 -6.41 -0.43 0.03
C ALA A 9 -5.54 -1.01 1.14
N ALA A 10 -4.35 -0.44 1.33
CA ALA A 10 -3.44 -0.82 2.39
C ALA A 10 -2.91 0.43 3.10
N THR A 11 -2.64 0.30 4.38
CA THR A 11 -2.06 1.38 5.18
C THR A 11 -1.08 0.84 6.20
N CYS A 12 -0.18 1.71 6.65
CA CYS A 12 0.74 1.41 7.72
C CYS A 12 0.79 2.61 8.69
N ASP A 13 0.79 2.34 9.97
CA ASP A 13 1.04 3.32 11.02
C ASP A 13 1.63 2.61 12.25
N LEU A 14 2.39 3.32 13.07
CA LEU A 14 2.91 2.82 14.34
C LEU A 14 1.80 2.62 15.39
N ASP A 15 0.68 3.31 15.25
CA ASP A 15 -0.51 3.14 16.07
C ASP A 15 -1.60 2.43 15.26
N PRO A 16 -2.00 1.21 15.63
CA PRO A 16 -3.04 0.46 14.93
C PRO A 16 -4.40 1.17 14.86
N GLN A 17 -4.75 2.00 15.85
CA GLN A 17 -6.01 2.77 15.79
C GLN A 17 -5.93 3.87 14.72
N ARG A 18 -4.77 4.52 14.59
CA ARG A 18 -4.51 5.50 13.53
C ARG A 18 -4.49 4.83 12.17
N ALA A 19 -3.85 3.66 12.04
CA ALA A 19 -3.87 2.87 10.82
C ALA A 19 -5.32 2.54 10.41
N LEU A 20 -6.13 2.05 11.34
CA LEU A 20 -7.54 1.72 11.08
C LEU A 20 -8.36 2.95 10.67
N ALA A 21 -8.21 4.08 11.35
CA ALA A 21 -8.89 5.31 10.99
C ALA A 21 -8.46 5.85 9.62
N LYS A 22 -7.18 5.70 9.29
CA LYS A 22 -6.62 6.10 7.99
C LYS A 22 -7.18 5.25 6.87
N ILE A 23 -7.17 3.92 7.00
CA ILE A 23 -7.66 3.02 5.94
C ILE A 23 -9.15 3.21 5.68
N HIS A 24 -9.98 3.46 6.70
CA HIS A 24 -11.39 3.73 6.51
C HIS A 24 -11.64 5.01 5.71
N ARG A 25 -10.91 6.08 6.00
CA ARG A 25 -11.01 7.34 5.24
C ARG A 25 -10.55 7.15 3.79
N GLU A 26 -9.47 6.42 3.61
CA GLU A 26 -8.90 6.13 2.29
C GLU A 26 -9.87 5.31 1.43
N LEU A 27 -10.43 4.23 1.97
CA LEU A 27 -11.44 3.41 1.29
C LEU A 27 -12.70 4.20 0.94
N ALA A 28 -13.17 5.08 1.83
CA ALA A 28 -14.32 5.93 1.56
C ALA A 28 -14.05 6.91 0.41
N SER A 29 -12.90 7.60 0.45
CA SER A 29 -12.48 8.54 -0.59
C SER A 29 -12.28 7.84 -1.93
N LEU A 30 -11.58 6.70 -1.92
CA LEU A 30 -11.32 5.90 -3.11
C LEU A 30 -12.62 5.41 -3.75
N ARG A 31 -13.57 4.92 -2.94
CA ARG A 31 -14.87 4.48 -3.43
C ARG A 31 -15.66 5.61 -4.11
N ILE A 32 -15.62 6.81 -3.56
CA ILE A 32 -16.26 8.00 -4.16
C ILE A 32 -15.58 8.35 -5.49
N ALA A 33 -14.25 8.39 -5.50
CA ALA A 33 -13.47 8.71 -6.68
C ALA A 33 -13.69 7.71 -7.81
N LEU A 34 -13.62 6.41 -7.53
CA LEU A 34 -13.82 5.36 -8.51
C LEU A 34 -15.24 5.37 -9.08
N ARG A 35 -16.27 5.61 -8.27
CA ARG A 35 -17.64 5.75 -8.76
C ARG A 35 -17.82 6.96 -9.68
N SER A 36 -17.20 8.08 -9.33
CA SER A 36 -17.21 9.26 -10.19
C SER A 36 -16.52 9.00 -11.53
N HIS A 37 -15.38 8.31 -11.50
CA HIS A 37 -14.67 7.91 -12.72
C HIS A 37 -15.46 6.90 -13.56
N ALA A 38 -16.04 5.88 -12.95
CA ALA A 38 -16.83 4.85 -13.66
C ALA A 38 -18.01 5.47 -14.46
N ARG A 39 -18.54 6.59 -13.99
CA ARG A 39 -19.63 7.33 -14.64
C ARG A 39 -19.17 8.35 -15.68
N SER A 40 -17.86 8.57 -15.78
CA SER A 40 -17.30 9.52 -16.75
C SER A 40 -17.24 8.88 -18.14
N PRO A 41 -17.63 9.60 -19.21
CA PRO A 41 -17.46 9.12 -20.59
C PRO A 41 -16.02 8.72 -20.93
N ARG A 42 -15.02 9.37 -20.31
CA ARG A 42 -13.60 9.06 -20.49
C ARG A 42 -13.17 7.72 -19.87
N ALA A 43 -13.91 7.19 -18.91
CA ALA A 43 -13.59 5.89 -18.31
C ALA A 43 -13.78 4.73 -19.30
N GLN A 44 -14.63 4.92 -20.31
CA GLN A 44 -14.91 3.91 -21.35
C GLN A 44 -13.80 3.84 -22.41
N GLU A 45 -12.94 4.86 -22.51
CA GLU A 45 -11.85 4.91 -23.48
C GLU A 45 -10.56 4.23 -22.99
N VAL A 46 -10.47 3.90 -21.69
CA VAL A 46 -9.29 3.26 -21.08
C VAL A 46 -9.42 1.75 -21.17
N THR A 47 -9.44 1.23 -22.38
CA THR A 47 -9.34 -0.21 -22.68
C THR A 47 -7.94 -0.49 -23.22
N GLY A 48 -7.08 -1.11 -22.41
CA GLY A 48 -5.74 -1.47 -22.88
C GLY A 48 -4.79 -1.91 -21.77
N GLN A 49 -3.64 -2.42 -22.16
CA GLN A 49 -2.61 -2.93 -21.24
C GLN A 49 -1.90 -1.80 -20.45
N ASP A 50 -1.97 -0.56 -20.93
CA ASP A 50 -1.40 0.63 -20.29
C ASP A 50 -2.46 1.38 -19.46
N LEU A 51 -3.04 0.68 -18.50
CA LEU A 51 -3.98 1.31 -17.58
C LEU A 51 -3.25 2.32 -16.68
N THR A 52 -3.82 3.52 -16.57
CA THR A 52 -3.43 4.45 -15.50
C THR A 52 -3.71 3.81 -14.14
N VAL A 53 -3.12 4.35 -13.07
CA VAL A 53 -3.37 3.87 -11.69
C VAL A 53 -4.88 3.79 -11.40
N VAL A 54 -5.64 4.83 -11.73
CA VAL A 54 -7.09 4.88 -11.55
C VAL A 54 -7.82 3.88 -12.47
N GLY A 55 -7.40 3.78 -13.73
CA GLY A 55 -7.96 2.81 -14.67
C GLY A 55 -7.73 1.37 -14.22
N GLY A 56 -6.55 1.08 -13.67
CA GLY A 56 -6.23 -0.21 -13.06
C GLY A 56 -7.14 -0.53 -11.89
N ALA A 57 -7.28 0.39 -10.95
CA ALA A 57 -8.15 0.21 -9.79
C ALA A 57 -9.64 0.02 -10.17
N LEU A 58 -10.12 0.72 -11.22
CA LEU A 58 -11.47 0.52 -11.75
C LEU A 58 -11.65 -0.89 -12.35
N ALA A 59 -10.68 -1.34 -13.14
CA ALA A 59 -10.73 -2.67 -13.72
C ALA A 59 -10.73 -3.76 -12.63
N ASP A 60 -9.91 -3.58 -11.57
CA ASP A 60 -9.86 -4.52 -10.46
C ASP A 60 -11.12 -4.44 -9.56
N ALA A 61 -11.82 -3.32 -9.56
CA ALA A 61 -13.09 -3.17 -8.86
C ALA A 61 -14.27 -3.84 -9.58
N ALA A 62 -14.11 -4.26 -10.83
CA ALA A 62 -15.16 -4.91 -11.61
C ALA A 62 -15.62 -6.23 -10.96
N PRO A 63 -16.93 -6.58 -11.04
CA PRO A 63 -17.46 -7.84 -10.50
C PRO A 63 -16.75 -9.08 -11.03
N SER A 64 -16.30 -9.06 -12.28
CA SER A 64 -15.56 -10.15 -12.92
C SER A 64 -14.20 -10.44 -12.27
N MET A 65 -13.60 -9.44 -11.59
CA MET A 65 -12.29 -9.56 -10.94
C MET A 65 -12.39 -9.93 -9.46
N ARG A 66 -13.59 -10.12 -8.92
CA ARG A 66 -13.79 -10.41 -7.50
C ARG A 66 -13.02 -11.63 -7.03
N HIS A 67 -13.01 -12.68 -7.82
CA HIS A 67 -12.35 -13.95 -7.50
C HIS A 67 -10.85 -13.81 -7.24
N VAL A 68 -10.21 -12.80 -7.83
CA VAL A 68 -8.77 -12.50 -7.63
C VAL A 68 -8.46 -12.13 -6.18
N PHE A 69 -9.44 -11.58 -5.46
CA PHE A 69 -9.30 -11.09 -4.08
C PHE A 69 -9.97 -11.99 -3.04
N ASP A 70 -10.56 -13.13 -3.45
CA ASP A 70 -11.24 -14.06 -2.53
C ASP A 70 -10.29 -14.58 -1.45
N PHE A 71 -8.99 -14.74 -1.77
CA PHE A 71 -7.96 -15.13 -0.80
C PHE A 71 -7.87 -14.22 0.43
N LEU A 72 -8.26 -12.95 0.33
CA LEU A 72 -8.33 -12.02 1.47
C LEU A 72 -9.49 -12.36 2.42
N LEU A 73 -10.48 -13.10 1.92
CA LEU A 73 -11.68 -13.48 2.65
C LEU A 73 -11.67 -14.96 3.04
N ASP A 74 -10.85 -15.77 2.36
CA ASP A 74 -10.69 -17.20 2.56
C ASP A 74 -9.68 -17.45 3.69
N GLY A 75 -10.10 -18.10 4.72
CA GLY A 75 -9.22 -18.48 5.83
C GLY A 75 -9.79 -18.15 7.20
N PRO A 76 -9.11 -18.64 8.24
CA PRO A 76 -9.54 -18.38 9.61
C PRO A 76 -9.50 -16.87 9.87
N ARG A 77 -10.61 -16.33 10.32
CA ARG A 77 -10.72 -14.94 10.77
C ARG A 77 -10.58 -14.89 12.29
N PRO A 78 -9.35 -14.88 12.82
CA PRO A 78 -9.20 -14.74 14.24
C PRO A 78 -9.76 -13.40 14.67
N ALA A 79 -10.67 -13.41 15.64
CA ALA A 79 -11.18 -12.19 16.24
C ALA A 79 -10.07 -11.58 17.10
N HIS A 80 -9.19 -10.80 16.50
CA HIS A 80 -8.21 -10.02 17.25
C HIS A 80 -8.84 -8.69 17.66
N ARG A 81 -8.76 -8.39 18.94
CA ARG A 81 -9.04 -7.04 19.42
C ARG A 81 -7.86 -6.16 19.04
N LEU A 82 -8.14 -4.91 18.69
CA LEU A 82 -7.10 -3.92 18.41
C LEU A 82 -6.09 -3.79 19.58
N ALA A 83 -6.56 -4.02 20.81
CA ALA A 83 -5.72 -4.07 22.01
C ALA A 83 -4.68 -5.20 21.98
N ASP A 84 -4.98 -6.32 21.32
CA ASP A 84 -4.13 -7.50 21.27
C ASP A 84 -3.00 -7.36 20.23
N THR A 85 -3.05 -6.33 19.37
CA THR A 85 -2.03 -6.05 18.35
C THR A 85 -0.76 -5.38 18.88
N GLY A 86 -0.55 -5.36 20.20
CA GLY A 86 0.60 -4.69 20.79
C GLY A 86 0.51 -3.16 20.82
N ALA A 87 -0.64 -2.59 20.44
CA ALA A 87 -0.87 -1.14 20.43
C ALA A 87 -0.59 -0.49 21.80
N ALA A 88 -0.90 -1.19 22.89
CA ALA A 88 -0.60 -0.73 24.25
C ALA A 88 0.92 -0.63 24.50
N ALA A 89 1.70 -1.59 24.00
CA ALA A 89 3.17 -1.58 24.11
C ALA A 89 3.80 -0.46 23.27
N VAL A 90 3.13 -0.08 22.18
CA VAL A 90 3.58 1.01 21.29
C VAL A 90 3.36 2.37 21.94
N ARG A 91 2.24 2.59 22.62
CA ARG A 91 1.90 3.88 23.29
C ARG A 91 2.81 4.21 24.46
N ASN A 92 3.33 3.20 25.15
CA ASN A 92 4.17 3.39 26.36
C ASN A 92 5.67 3.54 26.06
N ARG A 93 6.10 3.49 24.81
CA ARG A 93 7.53 3.68 24.48
C ARG A 93 7.85 5.17 24.36
N ARG A 94 8.74 5.64 25.24
CA ARG A 94 9.26 7.02 25.27
C ARG A 94 10.12 7.38 24.04
N ALA A 95 10.46 6.40 23.18
CA ALA A 95 11.27 6.66 22.00
C ALA A 95 10.46 7.42 20.93
N ASP A 96 11.12 8.35 20.26
CA ASP A 96 10.60 9.10 19.14
C ASP A 96 10.06 8.11 18.05
N PRO A 97 8.88 8.36 17.50
CA PRO A 97 8.35 7.57 16.38
C PRO A 97 9.32 7.44 15.19
N LEU A 98 10.07 8.50 14.88
CA LEU A 98 11.05 8.49 13.79
C LEU A 98 12.23 7.56 14.12
N GLU A 99 12.80 7.67 15.32
CA GLU A 99 13.89 6.77 15.77
C GLU A 99 13.48 5.30 15.70
N ARG A 100 12.23 5.00 16.03
CA ARG A 100 11.69 3.65 15.96
C ARG A 100 11.62 3.11 14.54
N VAL A 101 11.20 3.94 13.58
CA VAL A 101 11.14 3.57 12.16
C VAL A 101 12.55 3.35 11.63
N VAL A 102 13.48 4.28 11.90
CA VAL A 102 14.88 4.17 11.47
C VAL A 102 15.51 2.89 12.02
N HIS A 103 15.38 2.65 13.32
CA HIS A 103 15.91 1.42 13.94
C HIS A 103 15.27 0.13 13.37
N ALA A 104 13.99 0.16 13.01
CA ALA A 104 13.35 -0.99 12.37
C ALA A 104 13.90 -1.25 10.96
N LEU A 105 14.22 -0.20 10.21
CA LEU A 105 14.85 -0.30 8.89
C LEU A 105 16.29 -0.85 9.00
N GLU A 106 17.07 -0.32 9.94
CA GLU A 106 18.44 -0.80 10.21
C GLU A 106 18.48 -2.30 10.52
N LYS A 107 17.53 -2.79 11.33
CA LYS A 107 17.44 -4.22 11.69
C LYS A 107 17.23 -5.13 10.50
N VAL A 108 16.65 -4.65 9.41
CA VAL A 108 16.44 -5.41 8.18
C VAL A 108 17.44 -5.02 7.08
N GLY A 109 18.53 -4.34 7.46
CA GLY A 109 19.60 -3.93 6.53
C GLY A 109 19.17 -2.86 5.53
N SER A 110 18.15 -2.08 5.86
CA SER A 110 17.65 -0.99 5.01
C SER A 110 18.08 0.37 5.58
N GLU A 111 18.27 1.33 4.70
CA GLU A 111 18.53 2.72 5.05
C GLU A 111 17.40 3.64 4.58
N ALA A 112 17.26 4.78 5.23
CA ALA A 112 16.35 5.83 4.80
C ALA A 112 17.16 7.08 4.43
N ILE A 113 17.00 7.53 3.20
CA ILE A 113 17.55 8.79 2.70
C ILE A 113 16.43 9.82 2.71
N VAL A 114 16.64 10.93 3.41
CA VAL A 114 15.64 12.01 3.50
C VAL A 114 16.21 13.25 2.84
N VAL A 115 15.43 13.79 1.91
CA VAL A 115 15.75 15.04 1.22
C VAL A 115 14.73 16.08 1.64
N ASP A 116 15.19 17.19 2.23
CA ASP A 116 14.35 18.35 2.53
C ASP A 116 14.10 19.12 1.22
N ILE A 117 12.84 19.16 0.80
CA ILE A 117 12.35 19.89 -0.38
C ILE A 117 11.38 20.99 0.02
N THR A 118 11.46 21.46 1.27
CA THR A 118 10.58 22.51 1.80
C THR A 118 10.86 23.84 1.10
N THR A 119 9.83 24.44 0.53
CA THR A 119 9.92 25.79 -0.03
C THR A 119 9.92 26.84 1.07
N ASP A 120 10.33 28.04 0.74
CA ASP A 120 10.36 29.15 1.70
C ASP A 120 8.95 29.53 2.16
N GLU A 121 7.95 29.45 1.29
CA GLU A 121 6.55 29.68 1.62
C GLU A 121 6.03 28.65 2.65
N ALA A 122 6.38 27.38 2.45
CA ALA A 122 6.01 26.34 3.41
C ALA A 122 6.67 26.58 4.79
N ARG A 123 7.95 26.97 4.81
CA ARG A 123 8.68 27.32 6.05
C ARG A 123 8.03 28.47 6.82
N GLN A 124 7.55 29.49 6.09
CA GLN A 124 6.91 30.66 6.70
C GLN A 124 5.64 30.29 7.48
N VAL A 125 4.95 29.23 7.10
CA VAL A 125 3.75 28.74 7.78
C VAL A 125 4.04 27.54 8.70
N GLY A 126 5.32 27.24 8.98
CA GLY A 126 5.74 26.16 9.86
C GLY A 126 5.56 24.76 9.30
N MET A 127 5.44 24.63 7.97
CA MET A 127 5.35 23.35 7.29
C MET A 127 6.72 22.86 6.81
N HIS A 128 6.91 21.55 6.81
CA HIS A 128 8.08 20.88 6.25
C HIS A 128 7.64 19.86 5.21
N VAL A 129 8.34 19.84 4.08
CA VAL A 129 8.11 18.88 2.99
C VAL A 129 9.39 18.09 2.79
N VAL A 130 9.29 16.77 2.90
CA VAL A 130 10.44 15.89 2.75
C VAL A 130 10.13 14.77 1.75
N LYS A 131 11.15 14.37 1.00
CA LYS A 131 11.14 13.17 0.18
C LYS A 131 11.95 12.09 0.91
N ALA A 132 11.30 10.99 1.27
CA ALA A 132 11.98 9.83 1.83
C ALA A 132 12.18 8.77 0.76
N LEU A 133 13.36 8.18 0.72
CA LEU A 133 13.77 7.11 -0.18
C LEU A 133 14.31 5.95 0.65
N ILE A 134 13.89 4.75 0.35
CA ILE A 134 14.40 3.51 0.96
C ILE A 134 14.86 2.63 -0.20
N PRO A 135 16.17 2.68 -0.57
CA PRO A 135 16.67 2.02 -1.78
C PRO A 135 16.44 0.51 -1.81
N GLN A 136 16.40 -0.13 -0.63
CA GLN A 136 16.21 -1.57 -0.50
C GLN A 136 14.73 -1.99 -0.51
N ALA A 137 13.78 -1.04 -0.51
CA ALA A 137 12.36 -1.37 -0.60
C ALA A 137 11.97 -1.77 -2.03
N VAL A 138 10.95 -2.62 -2.14
CA VAL A 138 10.33 -2.92 -3.44
C VAL A 138 9.37 -1.79 -3.80
N PRO A 139 9.60 -1.04 -4.88
CA PRO A 139 8.68 0.02 -5.30
C PRO A 139 7.34 -0.55 -5.77
N LEU A 140 6.29 0.25 -5.68
CA LEU A 140 5.03 -0.07 -6.34
C LEU A 140 5.21 -0.02 -7.86
N SER A 141 4.72 -1.06 -8.55
CA SER A 141 4.70 -1.10 -10.01
C SER A 141 3.42 -0.43 -10.51
N PHE A 142 3.55 0.67 -11.22
CA PHE A 142 2.42 1.38 -11.85
C PHE A 142 2.13 0.89 -13.28
N SER A 143 3.04 0.11 -13.85
CA SER A 143 2.87 -0.53 -15.15
C SER A 143 3.05 -2.03 -15.01
N GLN A 144 2.12 -2.81 -15.58
CA GLN A 144 2.20 -4.27 -15.57
C GLN A 144 3.41 -4.78 -16.37
N HIS A 145 3.89 -4.01 -17.35
CA HIS A 145 5.04 -4.35 -18.17
C HIS A 145 6.38 -3.93 -17.58
N ALA A 146 6.37 -3.11 -16.53
CA ALA A 146 7.58 -2.59 -15.88
C ALA A 146 7.57 -2.94 -14.38
N ARG A 147 7.45 -4.23 -14.08
CA ARG A 147 7.48 -4.74 -12.70
C ARG A 147 8.92 -4.81 -12.19
N TYR A 148 9.11 -4.52 -10.91
CA TYR A 148 10.43 -4.54 -10.27
C TYR A 148 10.83 -5.95 -9.83
N LEU A 149 10.80 -6.93 -10.76
CA LEU A 149 11.03 -8.34 -10.47
C LEU A 149 12.49 -8.66 -10.08
N ALA A 150 13.43 -7.85 -10.52
CA ALA A 150 14.86 -8.03 -10.19
C ALA A 150 15.24 -7.47 -8.80
N THR A 151 14.30 -7.01 -7.98
CA THR A 151 14.60 -6.47 -6.65
C THR A 151 14.88 -7.61 -5.66
N PRO A 152 16.09 -7.71 -5.06
CA PRO A 152 16.45 -8.82 -4.18
C PRO A 152 15.46 -9.01 -3.02
N ARG A 153 14.99 -7.93 -2.42
CA ARG A 153 14.04 -7.96 -1.30
C ARG A 153 12.73 -8.69 -1.62
N LEU A 154 12.33 -8.74 -2.89
CA LEU A 154 11.12 -9.48 -3.31
C LEU A 154 11.22 -10.98 -2.93
N TYR A 155 12.42 -11.53 -2.93
CA TYR A 155 12.70 -12.94 -2.63
C TYR A 155 13.27 -13.15 -1.22
N GLU A 156 14.06 -12.19 -0.74
CA GLU A 156 14.74 -12.29 0.57
C GLU A 156 13.77 -12.03 1.74
N ALA A 157 12.86 -11.07 1.60
CA ALA A 157 11.95 -10.75 2.68
C ALA A 157 11.00 -11.91 3.03
N PRO A 158 10.33 -12.59 2.09
CA PRO A 158 9.54 -13.78 2.39
C PRO A 158 10.35 -14.86 3.09
N ARG A 159 11.59 -15.11 2.63
CA ARG A 159 12.51 -16.08 3.25
C ARG A 159 12.82 -15.71 4.71
N ALA A 160 13.17 -14.45 4.97
CA ALA A 160 13.44 -13.96 6.33
C ALA A 160 12.23 -14.02 7.25
N MET A 161 11.02 -13.94 6.69
CA MET A 161 9.75 -14.07 7.40
C MET A 161 9.29 -15.52 7.59
N GLY A 162 10.03 -16.51 7.06
CA GLY A 162 9.64 -17.92 7.09
C GLY A 162 8.47 -18.26 6.15
N LEU A 163 8.23 -17.42 5.14
CA LEU A 163 7.19 -17.62 4.13
C LEU A 163 7.76 -18.36 2.91
N THR A 164 6.85 -18.88 2.10
CA THR A 164 7.23 -19.50 0.81
C THR A 164 7.88 -18.45 -0.10
N VAL A 165 9.03 -18.81 -0.66
CA VAL A 165 9.71 -18.02 -1.68
C VAL A 165 9.28 -18.54 -3.04
N HIS A 166 8.83 -17.66 -3.89
CA HIS A 166 8.46 -17.97 -5.27
C HIS A 166 9.61 -17.58 -6.21
N ASP A 167 9.79 -18.36 -7.26
CA ASP A 167 10.63 -17.95 -8.38
C ASP A 167 9.94 -16.85 -9.20
N GLU A 168 10.68 -16.15 -10.05
CA GLU A 168 10.15 -15.06 -10.85
C GLU A 168 8.93 -15.48 -11.69
N ALA A 169 8.95 -16.71 -12.20
CA ALA A 169 7.84 -17.27 -13.00
C ALA A 169 6.55 -17.49 -12.19
N ASP A 170 6.68 -17.70 -10.87
CA ASP A 170 5.58 -18.00 -9.96
C ASP A 170 5.05 -16.77 -9.21
N ILE A 171 5.68 -15.62 -9.42
CA ILE A 171 5.21 -14.37 -8.82
C ILE A 171 3.86 -14.01 -9.41
N ASN A 172 2.91 -13.69 -8.51
CA ASN A 172 1.56 -13.31 -8.87
C ASN A 172 1.56 -12.31 -10.05
N PRO A 173 1.00 -12.68 -11.21
CA PRO A 173 0.99 -11.83 -12.39
C PRO A 173 -0.04 -10.69 -12.30
N VAL A 174 -0.93 -10.73 -11.32
CA VAL A 174 -1.97 -9.70 -11.16
C VAL A 174 -1.32 -8.40 -10.70
N ARG A 175 -1.76 -7.30 -11.31
CA ARG A 175 -1.29 -5.96 -10.93
C ARG A 175 -1.72 -5.61 -9.50
N GLN A 176 -1.03 -4.65 -8.92
CA GLN A 176 -1.42 -4.11 -7.62
C GLN A 176 -2.76 -3.35 -7.72
N PRO A 177 -3.70 -3.53 -6.78
CA PRO A 177 -5.05 -2.95 -6.86
C PRO A 177 -5.17 -1.53 -6.31
N PHE A 178 -4.06 -0.90 -5.91
CA PHE A 178 -4.07 0.40 -5.25
C PHE A 178 -4.14 1.54 -6.27
N ALA A 179 -4.92 2.59 -5.98
CA ALA A 179 -5.04 3.82 -6.75
C ALA A 179 -4.45 5.01 -6.01
#